data_5d0936d91c1727ce11f56b37d74dc7db
#
_entry.id   5d0936d91c1727ce11f56b37d74dc7db
#
_cell.length_a   1.000
_cell.length_b   1.000
_cell.length_c   1.000
_cell.angle_alpha   90.00
_cell.angle_beta   90.00
_cell.angle_gamma   90.00
#
_symmetry.space_group_name_H-M   'P 1'
#
loop_
_entity.id
_entity.type
_entity.pdbx_description
1 polymer ?
#
loop_
_entity_poly.entity_id
_entity_poly.type
_entity_poly.pdbx_seq_one_letter_code
_entity_poly.pdbx_strand_id
1 'polypeptide(L)'
;MNLKLLTGAIVSSAFLLPGSASGQTAAFNIVPQPLQVDITNDAPFILNGKTSIVVASKSNDMKRNATLLASYIEQTTGVRPVIGKQAKNAATIVLTIDKSIDNAEGYKLDIDAKSVRIAGATAAGVFYGIQTLRKSLPVVSGKAAQVTIPCAHIVDAPRFSYRGTHLDVSRHFVSTDEIRQFIDILALHNINRFHWHLTDDQGWRIEIKKYPLLTEIGSKRTQTVIGHNTGKYDGKPYGGFYTQKEIRDIVKYAADRYITIVPEIDLPGHMQAALAAYPELGCTGGPYKVWEM
;
A
#
# COMPACT_ATOMS: atom_id res chain seq x y z
N MET A 1 -38.77 67.47 -16.41
CA MET A 1 -39.08 66.59 -15.21
C MET A 1 -37.99 65.57 -15.08
N ASN A 2 -36.94 65.93 -14.35
CA ASN A 2 -35.71 65.11 -14.25
C ASN A 2 -35.73 64.29 -12.94
N LEU A 3 -35.78 63.00 -13.07
CA LEU A 3 -35.71 62.09 -11.93
C LEU A 3 -34.24 61.66 -11.75
N LYS A 4 -33.59 62.12 -10.68
CA LYS A 4 -32.24 61.68 -10.29
C LYS A 4 -32.38 60.37 -9.47
N LEU A 5 -31.82 59.27 -9.99
CA LEU A 5 -31.61 58.05 -9.24
C LEU A 5 -30.39 58.24 -8.33
N LEU A 6 -30.58 58.10 -7.03
CA LEU A 6 -29.50 57.92 -6.04
C LEU A 6 -29.13 56.43 -6.03
N THR A 7 -27.93 56.11 -6.42
CA THR A 7 -27.31 54.79 -6.21
C THR A 7 -26.60 54.77 -4.87
N GLY A 8 -27.21 54.14 -3.89
CA GLY A 8 -26.58 53.84 -2.59
C GLY A 8 -25.66 52.62 -2.72
N ALA A 9 -24.36 52.80 -2.50
CA ALA A 9 -23.39 51.73 -2.40
C ALA A 9 -23.48 51.09 -1.02
N ILE A 10 -23.94 49.83 -0.97
CA ILE A 10 -23.86 48.98 0.24
C ILE A 10 -22.44 48.42 0.30
N VAL A 11 -21.63 48.93 1.23
CA VAL A 11 -20.33 48.36 1.57
C VAL A 11 -20.61 47.17 2.54
N SER A 12 -20.62 45.97 2.00
CA SER A 12 -20.64 44.73 2.84
C SER A 12 -19.25 44.51 3.44
N SER A 13 -19.09 44.87 4.72
CA SER A 13 -17.93 44.50 5.50
C SER A 13 -17.98 43.01 5.78
N ALA A 14 -17.27 42.16 5.02
CA ALA A 14 -17.07 40.77 5.35
C ALA A 14 -16.13 40.69 6.57
N PHE A 15 -16.71 40.45 7.74
CA PHE A 15 -15.95 40.02 8.92
C PHE A 15 -15.38 38.64 8.62
N LEU A 16 -14.09 38.57 8.30
CA LEU A 16 -13.31 37.34 8.35
C LEU A 16 -13.19 36.95 9.83
N LEU A 17 -14.09 36.08 10.27
CA LEU A 17 -13.87 35.36 11.51
C LEU A 17 -12.61 34.50 11.35
N PRO A 18 -11.66 34.53 12.29
CA PRO A 18 -10.53 33.61 12.25
C PRO A 18 -11.12 32.20 12.30
N GLY A 19 -10.93 31.44 11.23
CA GLY A 19 -11.31 30.03 11.16
C GLY A 19 -10.61 29.31 12.29
N SER A 20 -11.39 28.88 13.28
CA SER A 20 -10.93 27.91 14.28
C SER A 20 -10.35 26.75 13.49
N ALA A 21 -9.08 26.45 13.67
CA ALA A 21 -8.47 25.23 13.12
C ALA A 21 -9.24 24.06 13.74
N SER A 22 -10.28 23.60 13.06
CA SER A 22 -11.06 22.43 13.47
C SER A 22 -10.09 21.25 13.45
N GLY A 23 -9.74 20.75 14.63
CA GLY A 23 -8.91 19.56 14.77
C GLY A 23 -9.53 18.44 13.93
N GLN A 24 -8.72 17.86 13.05
CA GLN A 24 -9.20 16.76 12.23
C GLN A 24 -9.36 15.51 13.08
N THR A 25 -10.47 14.79 12.90
CA THR A 25 -10.83 13.63 13.71
C THR A 25 -10.75 12.36 12.86
N ALA A 26 -10.15 11.30 13.43
CA ALA A 26 -10.11 9.97 12.84
C ALA A 26 -11.54 9.36 12.76
N ALA A 27 -11.76 8.48 11.79
CA ALA A 27 -13.01 7.75 11.62
C ALA A 27 -12.73 6.27 11.34
N PHE A 28 -13.56 5.37 11.92
CA PHE A 28 -13.39 3.92 11.77
C PHE A 28 -14.30 3.30 10.69
N ASN A 29 -14.83 4.10 9.76
CA ASN A 29 -15.53 3.62 8.57
C ASN A 29 -14.51 3.20 7.51
N ILE A 30 -13.87 2.06 7.72
CA ILE A 30 -12.73 1.59 6.92
C ILE A 30 -13.03 0.28 6.20
N VAL A 31 -12.28 0.02 5.13
CA VAL A 31 -12.37 -1.22 4.33
C VAL A 31 -11.00 -1.93 4.32
N PRO A 32 -10.94 -3.24 4.65
CA PRO A 32 -12.01 -4.08 5.21
C PRO A 32 -12.48 -3.57 6.56
N GLN A 33 -13.77 -3.80 6.88
CA GLN A 33 -14.30 -3.47 8.19
C GLN A 33 -13.82 -4.49 9.23
N PRO A 34 -13.29 -4.05 10.38
CA PRO A 34 -12.94 -4.95 11.47
C PRO A 34 -14.15 -5.73 12.00
N LEU A 35 -13.91 -6.89 12.62
CA LEU A 35 -14.96 -7.75 13.19
C LEU A 35 -15.74 -7.04 14.30
N GLN A 36 -15.06 -6.22 15.10
CA GLN A 36 -15.67 -5.45 16.20
C GLN A 36 -15.05 -4.05 16.25
N VAL A 37 -15.90 -3.04 16.39
CA VAL A 37 -15.50 -1.63 16.56
C VAL A 37 -16.44 -1.00 17.58
N ASP A 38 -15.96 -0.80 18.79
CA ASP A 38 -16.70 -0.15 19.89
C ASP A 38 -16.06 1.22 20.14
N ILE A 39 -16.77 2.29 19.77
CA ILE A 39 -16.33 3.67 20.01
C ILE A 39 -16.96 4.16 21.32
N THR A 40 -16.15 4.78 22.17
CA THR A 40 -16.63 5.36 23.44
C THR A 40 -16.66 6.89 23.36
N ASN A 41 -17.43 7.50 24.27
CA ASN A 41 -17.54 8.97 24.37
C ASN A 41 -16.49 9.59 25.32
N ASP A 42 -15.43 8.86 25.65
CA ASP A 42 -14.34 9.34 26.48
C ASP A 42 -13.52 10.43 25.77
N ALA A 43 -12.70 11.16 26.54
CA ALA A 43 -11.78 12.15 25.98
C ALA A 43 -10.83 11.51 24.95
N PRO A 44 -10.76 12.04 23.72
CA PRO A 44 -10.03 11.39 22.63
C PRO A 44 -8.51 11.41 22.82
N PHE A 45 -7.82 10.49 22.16
CA PHE A 45 -6.35 10.52 22.05
C PHE A 45 -5.91 11.66 21.12
N ILE A 46 -4.92 12.43 21.56
CA ILE A 46 -4.33 13.53 20.77
C ILE A 46 -2.97 13.11 20.23
N LEU A 47 -2.95 12.80 18.94
CA LEU A 47 -1.74 12.53 18.18
C LEU A 47 -1.08 13.85 17.77
N ASN A 48 0.19 14.05 18.14
CA ASN A 48 0.99 15.23 17.77
C ASN A 48 2.49 14.88 17.72
N GLY A 49 3.34 15.85 17.41
CA GLY A 49 4.80 15.65 17.30
C GLY A 49 5.52 15.23 18.59
N LYS A 50 4.85 15.26 19.76
CA LYS A 50 5.37 14.74 21.02
C LYS A 50 4.94 13.29 21.30
N THR A 51 4.03 12.75 20.50
CA THR A 51 3.59 11.36 20.60
C THR A 51 4.76 10.42 20.34
N SER A 52 4.95 9.42 21.21
CA SER A 52 6.00 8.42 21.08
C SER A 52 5.43 7.04 20.68
N ILE A 53 6.16 6.33 19.83
CA ILE A 53 5.89 4.92 19.52
C ILE A 53 6.85 4.06 20.33
N VAL A 54 6.31 3.22 21.20
CA VAL A 54 7.05 2.32 22.07
C VAL A 54 6.85 0.88 21.61
N VAL A 55 7.94 0.15 21.49
CA VAL A 55 7.92 -1.27 21.10
C VAL A 55 8.24 -2.12 22.32
N ALA A 56 7.28 -2.90 22.81
CA ALA A 56 7.44 -3.83 23.93
C ALA A 56 8.09 -5.17 23.48
N SER A 57 9.09 -5.10 22.59
CA SER A 57 9.79 -6.27 22.05
C SER A 57 11.15 -5.89 21.48
N LYS A 58 12.12 -6.82 21.53
CA LYS A 58 13.42 -6.65 20.89
C LYS A 58 13.44 -7.13 19.43
N SER A 59 12.34 -7.71 18.93
CA SER A 59 12.21 -8.24 17.55
C SER A 59 12.46 -7.16 16.49
N ASN A 60 13.21 -7.53 15.45
CA ASN A 60 13.45 -6.64 14.31
C ASN A 60 12.17 -6.36 13.53
N ASP A 61 11.26 -7.33 13.45
CA ASP A 61 9.95 -7.15 12.80
C ASP A 61 9.11 -6.10 13.53
N MET A 62 9.10 -6.13 14.86
CA MET A 62 8.39 -5.14 15.67
C MET A 62 9.01 -3.74 15.56
N LYS A 63 10.33 -3.63 15.46
CA LYS A 63 11.01 -2.35 15.18
C LYS A 63 10.68 -1.82 13.80
N ARG A 64 10.62 -2.70 12.78
CA ARG A 64 10.20 -2.36 11.43
C ARG A 64 8.75 -1.85 11.42
N ASN A 65 7.84 -2.55 12.12
CA ASN A 65 6.45 -2.12 12.27
C ASN A 65 6.34 -0.70 12.87
N ALA A 66 7.14 -0.38 13.89
CA ALA A 66 7.18 0.97 14.45
C ALA A 66 7.65 2.02 13.43
N THR A 67 8.68 1.68 12.65
CA THR A 67 9.19 2.57 11.58
C THR A 67 8.13 2.80 10.49
N LEU A 68 7.43 1.75 10.06
CA LEU A 68 6.33 1.84 9.10
C LEU A 68 5.18 2.68 9.65
N LEU A 69 4.77 2.45 10.91
CA LEU A 69 3.72 3.24 11.56
C LEU A 69 4.07 4.73 11.61
N ALA A 70 5.29 5.09 12.03
CA ALA A 70 5.73 6.48 12.06
C ALA A 70 5.66 7.14 10.67
N SER A 71 6.11 6.41 9.64
CA SER A 71 6.06 6.87 8.26
C SER A 71 4.62 7.04 7.75
N TYR A 72 3.74 6.09 8.03
CA TYR A 72 2.33 6.17 7.63
C TYR A 72 1.60 7.33 8.28
N ILE A 73 1.81 7.56 9.58
CA ILE A 73 1.25 8.71 10.28
C ILE A 73 1.76 10.01 9.64
N GLU A 74 3.06 10.12 9.40
CA GLU A 74 3.65 11.32 8.79
C GLU A 74 3.08 11.58 7.38
N GLN A 75 2.99 10.55 6.54
CA GLN A 75 2.44 10.67 5.18
C GLN A 75 0.98 11.11 5.18
N THR A 76 0.19 10.63 6.14
CA THR A 76 -1.26 10.89 6.17
C THR A 76 -1.59 12.21 6.84
N THR A 77 -0.87 12.58 7.91
CA THR A 77 -1.22 13.71 8.79
C THR A 77 -0.17 14.83 8.81
N GLY A 78 1.02 14.57 8.29
CA GLY A 78 2.18 15.48 8.45
C GLY A 78 2.80 15.47 9.85
N VAL A 79 2.27 14.67 10.78
CA VAL A 79 2.82 14.49 12.13
C VAL A 79 3.77 13.30 12.15
N ARG A 80 5.02 13.48 12.59
CA ARG A 80 5.98 12.38 12.75
C ARG A 80 6.17 12.04 14.23
N PRO A 81 5.64 10.91 14.73
CA PRO A 81 5.88 10.43 16.10
C PRO A 81 7.35 10.02 16.31
N VAL A 82 7.81 10.11 17.55
CA VAL A 82 9.17 9.67 17.93
C VAL A 82 9.15 8.18 18.28
N ILE A 83 10.05 7.40 17.66
CA ILE A 83 10.22 5.98 18.02
C ILE A 83 11.23 5.90 19.18
N GLY A 84 10.81 5.30 20.30
CA GLY A 84 11.70 5.16 21.45
C GLY A 84 10.99 5.01 22.78
N LYS A 85 11.65 5.44 23.87
CA LYS A 85 11.06 5.44 25.20
C LYS A 85 9.98 6.52 25.32
N GLN A 86 8.94 6.24 26.10
CA GLN A 86 7.91 7.21 26.41
C GLN A 86 8.52 8.43 27.10
N ALA A 87 8.26 9.62 26.56
CA ALA A 87 8.55 10.86 27.26
C ALA A 87 7.57 11.03 28.42
N LYS A 88 8.03 11.64 29.51
CA LYS A 88 7.18 11.88 30.69
C LYS A 88 5.92 12.68 30.29
N ASN A 89 4.76 12.14 30.63
CA ASN A 89 3.44 12.72 30.32
C ASN A 89 3.12 12.89 28.82
N ALA A 90 3.82 12.20 27.93
CA ALA A 90 3.49 12.22 26.50
C ALA A 90 2.47 11.12 26.13
N ALA A 91 1.61 11.42 25.18
CA ALA A 91 0.75 10.44 24.53
C ALA A 91 1.61 9.35 23.86
N THR A 92 1.20 8.08 23.97
CA THR A 92 2.05 6.95 23.57
C THR A 92 1.28 5.98 22.71
N ILE A 93 1.90 5.51 21.62
CA ILE A 93 1.45 4.35 20.85
C ILE A 93 2.32 3.15 21.22
N VAL A 94 1.72 2.08 21.73
CA VAL A 94 2.42 0.87 22.20
C VAL A 94 2.17 -0.27 21.25
N LEU A 95 3.24 -0.85 20.70
CA LEU A 95 3.21 -2.06 19.89
C LEU A 95 3.64 -3.26 20.75
N THR A 96 2.79 -4.27 20.87
CA THR A 96 3.05 -5.43 21.72
C THR A 96 2.56 -6.74 21.09
N ILE A 97 3.08 -7.87 21.57
CA ILE A 97 2.60 -9.21 21.22
C ILE A 97 1.69 -9.71 22.34
N ASP A 98 0.53 -10.22 21.97
CA ASP A 98 -0.44 -10.87 22.86
C ASP A 98 -0.70 -12.30 22.39
N LYS A 99 -0.11 -13.27 23.09
CA LYS A 99 -0.23 -14.69 22.77
C LYS A 99 -1.60 -15.30 23.09
N SER A 100 -2.49 -14.56 23.74
CA SER A 100 -3.88 -14.97 23.98
C SER A 100 -4.78 -14.80 22.76
N ILE A 101 -4.30 -14.19 21.68
CA ILE A 101 -5.02 -14.04 20.43
C ILE A 101 -4.78 -15.29 19.58
N ASP A 102 -5.82 -16.07 19.28
CA ASP A 102 -5.70 -17.37 18.62
C ASP A 102 -5.25 -17.27 17.16
N ASN A 103 -5.76 -16.29 16.40
CA ASN A 103 -5.41 -16.12 15.00
C ASN A 103 -4.05 -15.42 14.87
N ALA A 104 -3.10 -16.03 14.17
CA ALA A 104 -1.74 -15.50 13.99
C ALA A 104 -1.69 -14.08 13.38
N GLU A 105 -2.68 -13.71 12.59
CA GLU A 105 -2.84 -12.38 11.99
C GLU A 105 -3.86 -11.51 12.75
N GLY A 106 -4.43 -12.02 13.85
CA GLY A 106 -5.38 -11.29 14.69
C GLY A 106 -4.72 -10.21 15.54
N TYR A 107 -5.51 -9.18 15.87
CA TYR A 107 -5.06 -8.06 16.70
C TYR A 107 -6.20 -7.44 17.52
N LYS A 108 -5.80 -6.72 18.56
CA LYS A 108 -6.62 -5.79 19.33
C LYS A 108 -6.00 -4.38 19.20
N LEU A 109 -6.85 -3.38 19.01
CA LEU A 109 -6.46 -1.97 18.98
C LEU A 109 -7.29 -1.23 20.01
N ASP A 110 -6.66 -0.85 21.11
CA ASP A 110 -7.27 -0.12 22.21
C ASP A 110 -6.79 1.32 22.18
N ILE A 111 -7.72 2.27 22.21
CA ILE A 111 -7.46 3.71 22.16
C ILE A 111 -8.11 4.36 23.37
N ASP A 112 -7.32 4.95 24.24
CA ASP A 112 -7.77 5.81 25.35
C ASP A 112 -7.13 7.21 25.23
N ALA A 113 -7.49 8.13 26.10
CA ALA A 113 -7.02 9.52 26.05
C ALA A 113 -5.49 9.67 26.18
N LYS A 114 -4.78 8.66 26.70
CA LYS A 114 -3.33 8.71 27.01
C LYS A 114 -2.52 7.79 26.12
N SER A 115 -3.15 6.73 25.61
CA SER A 115 -2.44 5.68 24.86
C SER A 115 -3.26 5.10 23.71
N VAL A 116 -2.52 4.64 22.68
CA VAL A 116 -3.00 3.72 21.65
C VAL A 116 -2.20 2.44 21.80
N ARG A 117 -2.86 1.31 22.06
CA ARG A 117 -2.21 0.01 22.19
C ARG A 117 -2.61 -0.87 21.00
N ILE A 118 -1.62 -1.35 20.26
CA ILE A 118 -1.80 -2.33 19.19
C ILE A 118 -1.15 -3.65 19.65
N ALA A 119 -1.97 -4.63 19.96
CA ALA A 119 -1.56 -5.95 20.39
C ALA A 119 -1.92 -6.99 19.33
N GLY A 120 -0.94 -7.67 18.76
CA GLY A 120 -1.14 -8.74 17.78
C GLY A 120 -0.68 -10.08 18.29
N ALA A 121 -1.28 -11.18 17.81
CA ALA A 121 -0.79 -12.54 18.10
C ALA A 121 0.67 -12.73 17.65
N THR A 122 1.02 -12.11 16.54
CA THR A 122 2.36 -12.06 15.93
C THR A 122 2.68 -10.62 15.47
N ALA A 123 3.88 -10.41 14.95
CA ALA A 123 4.24 -9.13 14.34
C ALA A 123 3.36 -8.81 13.10
N ALA A 124 2.85 -9.82 12.39
CA ALA A 124 1.89 -9.63 11.30
C ALA A 124 0.54 -9.10 11.82
N GLY A 125 0.02 -9.66 12.93
CA GLY A 125 -1.20 -9.13 13.55
C GLY A 125 -1.03 -7.67 13.99
N VAL A 126 0.11 -7.30 14.59
CA VAL A 126 0.43 -5.90 14.92
C VAL A 126 0.43 -5.04 13.65
N PHE A 127 1.00 -5.52 12.56
CA PHE A 127 1.00 -4.80 11.28
C PHE A 127 -0.41 -4.54 10.74
N TYR A 128 -1.32 -5.51 10.83
CA TYR A 128 -2.72 -5.31 10.40
C TYR A 128 -3.46 -4.32 11.31
N GLY A 129 -3.21 -4.34 12.62
CA GLY A 129 -3.69 -3.31 13.54
C GLY A 129 -3.15 -1.91 13.19
N ILE A 130 -1.90 -1.81 12.73
CA ILE A 130 -1.32 -0.57 12.20
C ILE A 130 -2.07 -0.10 10.95
N GLN A 131 -2.43 -1.00 10.01
CA GLN A 131 -3.19 -0.62 8.82
C GLN A 131 -4.59 -0.13 9.16
N THR A 132 -5.22 -0.70 10.19
CA THR A 132 -6.53 -0.23 10.71
C THR A 132 -6.42 1.18 11.27
N LEU A 133 -5.44 1.45 12.12
CA LEU A 133 -5.16 2.80 12.62
C LEU A 133 -4.86 3.78 11.46
N ARG A 134 -3.98 3.39 10.51
CA ARG A 134 -3.64 4.21 9.33
C ARG A 134 -4.87 4.62 8.52
N LYS A 135 -5.76 3.67 8.23
CA LYS A 135 -6.99 3.91 7.43
C LYS A 135 -7.99 4.81 8.16
N SER A 136 -7.99 4.83 9.49
CA SER A 136 -8.87 5.70 10.27
C SER A 136 -8.40 7.15 10.35
N LEU A 137 -7.09 7.41 10.11
CA LEU A 137 -6.55 8.77 10.19
C LEU A 137 -7.06 9.64 9.03
N PRO A 138 -7.36 10.93 9.28
CA PRO A 138 -7.73 11.85 8.23
C PRO A 138 -6.55 12.12 7.30
N VAL A 139 -6.81 12.17 5.99
CA VAL A 139 -5.83 12.65 5.01
C VAL A 139 -5.77 14.18 5.07
N VAL A 140 -4.62 14.71 5.46
CA VAL A 140 -4.43 16.16 5.65
C VAL A 140 -3.60 16.73 4.51
N SER A 141 -4.09 17.76 3.86
CA SER A 141 -3.28 18.56 2.94
C SER A 141 -2.36 19.49 3.73
N GLY A 142 -1.07 19.16 3.76
CA GLY A 142 -0.07 19.90 4.54
C GLY A 142 0.24 19.25 5.90
N LYS A 143 0.85 20.01 6.81
CA LYS A 143 1.22 19.52 8.15
C LYS A 143 0.12 19.87 9.16
N ALA A 144 -0.51 18.87 9.74
CA ALA A 144 -1.36 19.08 10.91
C ALA A 144 -0.51 19.30 12.17
N ALA A 145 -0.92 20.21 13.04
CA ALA A 145 -0.30 20.36 14.36
C ALA A 145 -0.64 19.17 15.27
N GLN A 146 -1.85 18.66 15.13
CA GLN A 146 -2.36 17.50 15.86
C GLN A 146 -3.53 16.84 15.11
N VAL A 147 -3.78 15.57 15.46
CA VAL A 147 -4.94 14.79 15.00
C VAL A 147 -5.64 14.19 16.20
N THR A 148 -6.96 14.27 16.22
CA THR A 148 -7.81 13.70 17.25
C THR A 148 -8.25 12.31 16.84
N ILE A 149 -8.06 11.31 17.71
CA ILE A 149 -8.48 9.92 17.49
C ILE A 149 -9.50 9.55 18.59
N PRO A 150 -10.75 9.20 18.24
CA PRO A 150 -11.76 8.78 19.22
C PRO A 150 -11.29 7.57 20.02
N CYS A 151 -11.69 7.49 21.28
CA CYS A 151 -11.48 6.28 22.07
C CYS A 151 -12.27 5.13 21.48
N ALA A 152 -11.62 3.98 21.33
CA ALA A 152 -12.22 2.82 20.73
C ALA A 152 -11.57 1.53 21.20
N HIS A 153 -12.35 0.45 21.22
CA HIS A 153 -11.89 -0.92 21.32
C HIS A 153 -12.20 -1.65 20.02
N ILE A 154 -11.16 -2.13 19.35
CA ILE A 154 -11.28 -2.79 18.05
C ILE A 154 -10.64 -4.17 18.14
N VAL A 155 -11.37 -5.20 17.72
CA VAL A 155 -10.89 -6.57 17.61
C VAL A 155 -11.07 -7.03 16.17
N ASP A 156 -10.02 -7.60 15.59
CA ASP A 156 -10.10 -8.10 14.23
C ASP A 156 -9.16 -9.30 14.01
N ALA A 157 -9.56 -10.15 13.08
CA ALA A 157 -8.78 -11.26 12.56
C ALA A 157 -9.27 -11.59 11.14
N PRO A 158 -8.39 -11.94 10.21
CA PRO A 158 -8.82 -12.26 8.87
C PRO A 158 -9.65 -13.55 8.85
N ARG A 159 -10.76 -13.54 8.10
CA ARG A 159 -11.58 -14.71 7.86
C ARG A 159 -10.87 -15.79 7.01
N PHE A 160 -10.06 -15.34 6.04
CA PHE A 160 -9.31 -16.19 5.12
C PHE A 160 -7.81 -16.00 5.31
N SER A 161 -7.08 -17.09 5.42
CA SER A 161 -5.61 -17.08 5.53
C SER A 161 -4.91 -16.72 4.21
N TYR A 162 -5.56 -16.96 3.07
CA TYR A 162 -5.08 -16.58 1.74
C TYR A 162 -5.93 -15.43 1.22
N ARG A 163 -5.33 -14.25 1.06
CA ARG A 163 -5.97 -13.05 0.52
C ARG A 163 -5.07 -12.51 -0.59
N GLY A 164 -5.34 -12.94 -1.81
CA GLY A 164 -4.48 -12.71 -2.97
C GLY A 164 -5.06 -11.72 -3.96
N THR A 165 -4.17 -11.11 -4.72
CA THR A 165 -4.47 -10.37 -5.94
C THR A 165 -3.41 -10.63 -6.98
N HIS A 166 -3.76 -10.46 -8.23
CA HIS A 166 -2.93 -10.70 -9.40
C HIS A 166 -2.56 -9.39 -10.08
N LEU A 167 -1.33 -9.31 -10.63
CA LEU A 167 -0.90 -8.24 -11.52
C LEU A 167 -0.16 -8.84 -12.72
N ASP A 168 -0.70 -8.58 -13.90
CA ASP A 168 -0.08 -8.92 -15.17
C ASP A 168 0.90 -7.81 -15.59
N VAL A 169 2.18 -8.13 -15.59
CA VAL A 169 3.26 -7.24 -16.05
C VAL A 169 3.84 -7.68 -17.39
N SER A 170 3.34 -8.79 -17.94
CA SER A 170 3.77 -9.32 -19.22
C SER A 170 3.18 -8.55 -20.38
N ARG A 171 1.85 -8.37 -20.40
CA ARG A 171 1.19 -7.61 -21.46
C ARG A 171 1.62 -6.15 -21.45
N HIS A 172 1.76 -5.56 -20.26
CA HIS A 172 2.37 -4.24 -20.09
C HIS A 172 3.36 -4.26 -18.92
N PHE A 173 4.59 -3.86 -19.21
CA PHE A 173 5.64 -3.79 -18.20
C PHE A 173 5.33 -2.69 -17.18
N VAL A 174 5.42 -3.03 -15.91
CA VAL A 174 5.23 -2.12 -14.78
C VAL A 174 6.57 -1.91 -14.09
N SER A 175 6.96 -0.68 -13.83
CA SER A 175 8.25 -0.36 -13.20
C SER A 175 8.33 -0.89 -11.76
N THR A 176 9.54 -1.06 -11.23
CA THR A 176 9.73 -1.49 -9.84
C THR A 176 9.17 -0.51 -8.82
N ASP A 177 9.09 0.78 -9.14
CA ASP A 177 8.50 1.79 -8.26
C ASP A 177 6.98 1.68 -8.23
N GLU A 178 6.33 1.43 -9.37
CA GLU A 178 4.90 1.14 -9.44
C GLU A 178 4.55 -0.18 -8.74
N ILE A 179 5.39 -1.22 -8.86
CA ILE A 179 5.22 -2.48 -8.08
C ILE A 179 5.29 -2.21 -6.58
N ARG A 180 6.18 -1.35 -6.09
CA ARG A 180 6.22 -0.97 -4.67
C ARG A 180 4.95 -0.24 -4.24
N GLN A 181 4.45 0.69 -5.05
CA GLN A 181 3.18 1.36 -4.79
C GLN A 181 2.02 0.37 -4.74
N PHE A 182 1.98 -0.59 -5.66
CA PHE A 182 0.98 -1.65 -5.67
C PHE A 182 1.05 -2.49 -4.38
N ILE A 183 2.24 -2.91 -3.95
CA ILE A 183 2.46 -3.62 -2.68
C ILE A 183 1.98 -2.79 -1.48
N ASP A 184 2.19 -1.47 -1.47
CA ASP A 184 1.70 -0.59 -0.40
C ASP A 184 0.17 -0.51 -0.36
N ILE A 185 -0.49 -0.55 -1.51
CA ILE A 185 -1.95 -0.64 -1.62
C ILE A 185 -2.45 -2.00 -1.11
N LEU A 186 -1.79 -3.08 -1.49
CA LEU A 186 -2.13 -4.43 -0.99
C LEU A 186 -2.03 -4.50 0.53
N ALA A 187 -0.94 -3.97 1.09
CA ALA A 187 -0.73 -3.89 2.54
C ALA A 187 -1.85 -3.10 3.23
N LEU A 188 -2.25 -1.95 2.66
CA LEU A 188 -3.33 -1.11 3.17
C LEU A 188 -4.66 -1.88 3.25
N HIS A 189 -4.93 -2.77 2.31
CA HIS A 189 -6.15 -3.59 2.24
C HIS A 189 -6.00 -4.99 2.87
N ASN A 190 -4.95 -5.23 3.66
CA ASN A 190 -4.69 -6.49 4.36
C ASN A 190 -4.56 -7.71 3.42
N ILE A 191 -4.17 -7.50 2.16
CA ILE A 191 -3.82 -8.55 1.21
C ILE A 191 -2.45 -9.12 1.60
N ASN A 192 -2.31 -10.44 1.61
CA ASN A 192 -1.09 -11.11 2.04
C ASN A 192 -0.46 -12.03 0.98
N ARG A 193 -1.02 -12.07 -0.23
CA ARG A 193 -0.47 -12.78 -1.38
C ARG A 193 -0.49 -11.88 -2.61
N PHE A 194 0.66 -11.73 -3.26
CA PHE A 194 0.79 -11.01 -4.52
C PHE A 194 1.18 -12.01 -5.61
N HIS A 195 0.24 -12.35 -6.46
CA HIS A 195 0.44 -13.18 -7.64
C HIS A 195 1.00 -12.30 -8.76
N TRP A 196 2.26 -12.50 -9.08
CA TRP A 196 3.02 -11.70 -10.04
C TRP A 196 3.19 -12.48 -11.33
N HIS A 197 2.39 -12.14 -12.35
CA HIS A 197 2.38 -12.76 -13.66
C HIS A 197 3.50 -12.16 -14.53
N LEU A 198 4.60 -12.90 -14.61
CA LEU A 198 5.88 -12.41 -15.13
C LEU A 198 6.14 -12.77 -16.59
N THR A 199 5.39 -13.72 -17.16
CA THR A 199 5.66 -14.22 -18.52
C THR A 199 4.37 -14.53 -19.25
N ASP A 200 4.32 -14.12 -20.54
CA ASP A 200 3.21 -14.38 -21.43
C ASP A 200 3.66 -14.20 -22.89
N ASP A 201 2.76 -14.32 -23.85
CA ASP A 201 3.00 -14.19 -25.29
C ASP A 201 3.62 -12.82 -25.67
N GLN A 202 3.27 -11.75 -24.92
CA GLN A 202 3.63 -10.37 -25.22
C GLN A 202 4.90 -9.92 -24.53
N GLY A 203 5.48 -10.76 -23.65
CA GLY A 203 6.74 -10.43 -23.02
C GLY A 203 7.19 -11.38 -21.92
N TRP A 204 8.47 -11.61 -21.84
CA TRP A 204 9.17 -12.30 -20.74
C TRP A 204 9.81 -11.27 -19.82
N ARG A 205 9.40 -11.20 -18.54
CA ARG A 205 9.76 -10.07 -17.65
C ARG A 205 10.75 -10.43 -16.54
N ILE A 206 11.20 -11.67 -16.42
CA ILE A 206 12.12 -12.10 -15.36
C ILE A 206 13.47 -12.55 -15.95
N GLU A 207 14.58 -11.99 -15.45
CA GLU A 207 15.93 -12.37 -15.85
C GLU A 207 16.24 -13.81 -15.45
N ILE A 208 16.61 -14.66 -16.44
CA ILE A 208 17.15 -15.99 -16.23
C ILE A 208 18.57 -16.01 -16.81
N LYS A 209 19.59 -15.87 -15.97
CA LYS A 209 20.98 -15.73 -16.40
C LYS A 209 21.48 -16.89 -17.27
N LYS A 210 20.96 -18.10 -17.03
CA LYS A 210 21.28 -19.27 -17.85
C LYS A 210 20.69 -19.21 -19.26
N TYR A 211 19.62 -18.43 -19.45
CA TYR A 211 18.88 -18.30 -20.69
C TYR A 211 18.70 -16.81 -21.04
N PRO A 212 19.78 -16.08 -21.41
CA PRO A 212 19.77 -14.62 -21.55
C PRO A 212 18.83 -14.13 -22.65
N LEU A 213 18.66 -14.90 -23.74
CA LEU A 213 17.76 -14.51 -24.83
C LEU A 213 16.31 -14.32 -24.39
N LEU A 214 15.88 -14.94 -23.29
CA LEU A 214 14.54 -14.70 -22.73
C LEU A 214 14.29 -13.22 -22.42
N THR A 215 15.31 -12.48 -22.00
CA THR A 215 15.20 -11.05 -21.74
C THR A 215 15.78 -10.18 -22.87
N GLU A 216 16.76 -10.66 -23.61
CA GLU A 216 17.32 -9.91 -24.74
C GLU A 216 16.34 -9.80 -25.91
N ILE A 217 15.59 -10.87 -26.20
CA ILE A 217 14.60 -10.99 -27.27
C ILE A 217 13.19 -11.00 -26.68
N GLY A 218 12.90 -11.96 -25.80
CA GLY A 218 11.55 -12.22 -25.29
C GLY A 218 10.93 -11.06 -24.49
N SER A 219 11.74 -10.13 -23.98
CA SER A 219 11.22 -8.96 -23.26
C SER A 219 10.76 -7.80 -24.15
N LYS A 220 10.93 -7.90 -25.48
CA LYS A 220 10.75 -6.78 -26.42
C LYS A 220 9.81 -7.16 -27.55
N ARG A 221 8.96 -6.21 -27.96
CA ARG A 221 8.11 -6.30 -29.14
C ARG A 221 8.26 -5.04 -29.99
N THR A 222 7.96 -5.14 -31.29
CA THR A 222 8.17 -4.02 -32.24
C THR A 222 7.10 -2.94 -32.13
N GLN A 223 5.91 -3.30 -31.66
CA GLN A 223 4.77 -2.38 -31.52
C GLN A 223 3.75 -2.97 -30.54
N THR A 224 2.73 -2.19 -30.22
CA THR A 224 1.60 -2.62 -29.35
C THR A 224 0.28 -2.33 -30.02
N VAL A 225 -0.69 -3.24 -29.88
CA VAL A 225 -2.06 -3.02 -30.38
C VAL A 225 -2.72 -1.82 -29.65
N ILE A 226 -3.42 -1.00 -30.41
CA ILE A 226 -4.22 0.11 -29.89
C ILE A 226 -5.64 -0.38 -29.60
N GLY A 227 -5.99 -0.51 -28.31
CA GLY A 227 -7.25 -1.09 -27.87
C GLY A 227 -7.22 -2.62 -27.89
N HIS A 228 -8.37 -3.27 -27.74
CA HIS A 228 -8.49 -4.73 -27.68
C HIS A 228 -8.82 -5.31 -29.05
N ASN A 229 -7.95 -6.15 -29.60
CA ASN A 229 -8.14 -6.89 -30.87
C ASN A 229 -8.55 -6.02 -32.08
N THR A 230 -8.06 -4.78 -32.15
CA THR A 230 -8.48 -3.84 -33.22
C THR A 230 -7.74 -4.03 -34.53
N GLY A 231 -6.60 -4.75 -34.53
CA GLY A 231 -5.69 -4.85 -35.67
C GLY A 231 -4.95 -3.54 -36.01
N LYS A 232 -5.07 -2.51 -35.14
CA LYS A 232 -4.34 -1.23 -35.27
C LYS A 232 -3.20 -1.22 -34.27
N TYR A 233 -2.02 -0.76 -34.68
CA TYR A 233 -0.82 -0.77 -33.87
C TYR A 233 -0.23 0.64 -33.75
N ASP A 234 0.53 0.88 -32.66
CA ASP A 234 1.13 2.18 -32.38
C ASP A 234 2.47 2.40 -33.11
N GLY A 235 3.06 1.34 -33.69
CA GLY A 235 4.35 1.38 -34.40
C GLY A 235 5.54 1.71 -33.51
N LYS A 236 5.41 1.57 -32.16
CA LYS A 236 6.44 1.93 -31.20
C LYS A 236 7.04 0.69 -30.55
N PRO A 237 8.39 0.51 -30.56
CA PRO A 237 9.04 -0.54 -29.80
C PRO A 237 8.67 -0.47 -28.32
N TYR A 238 8.38 -1.63 -27.73
CA TYR A 238 7.99 -1.73 -26.32
C TYR A 238 8.73 -2.89 -25.65
N GLY A 239 9.10 -2.73 -24.36
CA GLY A 239 9.77 -3.79 -23.63
C GLY A 239 10.17 -3.40 -22.23
N GLY A 240 10.75 -4.35 -21.51
CA GLY A 240 11.24 -4.21 -20.15
C GLY A 240 11.30 -5.56 -19.47
N PHE A 241 12.15 -5.69 -18.48
CA PHE A 241 12.25 -6.88 -17.62
C PHE A 241 12.84 -6.50 -16.27
N TYR A 242 12.71 -7.38 -15.29
CA TYR A 242 13.30 -7.24 -13.98
C TYR A 242 14.55 -8.09 -13.87
N THR A 243 15.63 -7.48 -13.42
CA THR A 243 16.84 -8.20 -13.04
C THR A 243 16.60 -9.05 -11.79
N GLN A 244 17.41 -10.10 -11.58
CA GLN A 244 17.32 -10.90 -10.36
C GLN A 244 17.52 -10.07 -9.08
N LYS A 245 18.29 -8.97 -9.19
CA LYS A 245 18.46 -8.05 -8.06
C LYS A 245 17.14 -7.32 -7.74
N GLU A 246 16.49 -6.75 -8.75
CA GLU A 246 15.20 -6.06 -8.59
C GLU A 246 14.11 -7.00 -8.05
N ILE A 247 14.07 -8.25 -8.56
CA ILE A 247 13.16 -9.28 -8.03
C ILE A 247 13.40 -9.50 -6.52
N ARG A 248 14.66 -9.70 -6.10
CA ARG A 248 14.99 -9.87 -4.67
C ARG A 248 14.60 -8.66 -3.83
N ASP A 249 14.83 -7.46 -4.33
CA ASP A 249 14.50 -6.21 -3.65
C ASP A 249 12.97 -6.06 -3.48
N ILE A 250 12.19 -6.44 -4.49
CA ILE A 250 10.71 -6.45 -4.43
C ILE A 250 10.20 -7.52 -3.47
N VAL A 251 10.76 -8.73 -3.52
CA VAL A 251 10.39 -9.82 -2.58
C VAL A 251 10.64 -9.39 -1.13
N LYS A 252 11.79 -8.76 -0.87
CA LYS A 252 12.10 -8.22 0.46
C LYS A 252 11.12 -7.10 0.86
N TYR A 253 10.82 -6.18 -0.04
CA TYR A 253 9.88 -5.07 0.19
C TYR A 253 8.48 -5.58 0.56
N ALA A 254 8.01 -6.62 -0.14
CA ALA A 254 6.74 -7.28 0.14
C ALA A 254 6.76 -8.01 1.49
N ALA A 255 7.83 -8.77 1.77
CA ALA A 255 8.02 -9.50 3.02
C ALA A 255 8.06 -8.56 4.24
N ASP A 256 8.65 -7.37 4.10
CA ASP A 256 8.65 -6.33 5.13
C ASP A 256 7.23 -5.81 5.46
N ARG A 257 6.22 -6.14 4.62
CA ARG A 257 4.79 -5.84 4.77
C ARG A 257 3.92 -7.10 4.94
N TYR A 258 4.55 -8.24 5.25
CA TYR A 258 3.88 -9.53 5.44
C TYR A 258 3.12 -10.03 4.20
N ILE A 259 3.58 -9.64 3.01
CA ILE A 259 3.06 -10.09 1.72
C ILE A 259 4.03 -11.10 1.12
N THR A 260 3.53 -12.30 0.80
CA THR A 260 4.26 -13.31 0.06
C THR A 260 4.04 -13.11 -1.43
N ILE A 261 5.12 -13.04 -2.21
CA ILE A 261 5.05 -13.03 -3.68
C ILE A 261 4.92 -14.46 -4.19
N VAL A 262 3.93 -14.67 -5.06
CA VAL A 262 3.73 -15.91 -5.84
C VAL A 262 4.10 -15.58 -7.28
N PRO A 263 5.33 -15.86 -7.73
CA PRO A 263 5.73 -15.61 -9.11
C PRO A 263 5.09 -16.64 -10.03
N GLU A 264 4.59 -16.20 -11.18
CA GLU A 264 4.06 -17.06 -12.21
C GLU A 264 4.96 -17.03 -13.46
N ILE A 265 5.28 -18.24 -13.95
CA ILE A 265 5.92 -18.50 -15.23
C ILE A 265 5.04 -19.50 -15.95
N ASP A 266 4.41 -19.07 -17.05
CA ASP A 266 3.38 -19.83 -17.73
C ASP A 266 3.98 -20.78 -18.79
N LEU A 267 3.58 -22.07 -18.73
CA LEU A 267 4.06 -23.15 -19.58
C LEU A 267 3.01 -24.27 -19.64
N PRO A 268 2.80 -24.95 -20.78
CA PRO A 268 3.33 -24.70 -22.14
C PRO A 268 2.51 -23.64 -22.90
N GLY A 269 1.38 -23.19 -22.39
CA GLY A 269 0.62 -22.08 -22.94
C GLY A 269 1.32 -20.75 -22.68
N HIS A 270 0.92 -19.71 -23.38
CA HIS A 270 1.42 -18.35 -23.17
C HIS A 270 2.96 -18.20 -23.23
N MET A 271 3.60 -18.98 -24.14
CA MET A 271 5.07 -19.06 -24.30
C MET A 271 5.61 -18.33 -25.51
N GLN A 272 4.83 -17.58 -26.24
CA GLN A 272 5.26 -17.02 -27.52
C GLN A 272 6.53 -16.17 -27.40
N ALA A 273 6.68 -15.41 -26.28
CA ALA A 273 7.88 -14.65 -26.01
C ALA A 273 9.12 -15.55 -25.78
N ALA A 274 8.94 -16.70 -25.13
CA ALA A 274 10.01 -17.69 -24.94
C ALA A 274 10.36 -18.40 -26.25
N LEU A 275 9.36 -18.75 -27.08
CA LEU A 275 9.58 -19.35 -28.40
C LEU A 275 10.29 -18.39 -29.35
N ALA A 276 10.03 -17.08 -29.26
CA ALA A 276 10.76 -16.07 -30.03
C ALA A 276 12.26 -16.04 -29.66
N ALA A 277 12.57 -16.30 -28.37
CA ALA A 277 13.94 -16.36 -27.87
C ALA A 277 14.65 -17.69 -28.14
N TYR A 278 13.91 -18.81 -28.09
CA TYR A 278 14.40 -20.19 -28.24
C TYR A 278 13.44 -21.00 -29.12
N PRO A 279 13.54 -20.82 -30.47
CA PRO A 279 12.60 -21.43 -31.43
C PRO A 279 12.55 -22.95 -31.39
N GLU A 280 13.64 -23.60 -30.96
CA GLU A 280 13.74 -25.05 -30.83
C GLU A 280 12.78 -25.65 -29.79
N LEU A 281 12.21 -24.83 -28.89
CA LEU A 281 11.19 -25.26 -27.96
C LEU A 281 9.81 -25.43 -28.60
N GLY A 282 9.61 -24.89 -29.79
CA GLY A 282 8.35 -24.95 -30.52
C GLY A 282 8.26 -26.13 -31.48
N CYS A 283 7.05 -26.60 -31.74
CA CYS A 283 6.81 -27.77 -32.59
C CYS A 283 7.26 -27.58 -34.06
N THR A 284 7.35 -26.35 -34.55
CA THR A 284 7.73 -26.05 -35.94
C THR A 284 9.17 -25.54 -36.08
N GLY A 285 9.89 -25.31 -34.95
CA GLY A 285 11.26 -24.76 -34.98
C GLY A 285 11.35 -23.29 -35.39
N GLY A 286 10.21 -22.60 -35.52
CA GLY A 286 10.15 -21.16 -35.82
C GLY A 286 10.20 -20.80 -37.33
N PRO A 287 10.49 -19.51 -37.65
CA PRO A 287 10.72 -18.41 -36.70
C PRO A 287 9.44 -17.96 -35.95
N TYR A 288 9.62 -17.55 -34.68
CA TYR A 288 8.55 -16.98 -33.86
C TYR A 288 8.84 -15.50 -33.56
N LYS A 289 7.79 -14.73 -33.29
CA LYS A 289 7.89 -13.35 -32.83
C LYS A 289 7.23 -13.20 -31.49
N VAL A 290 7.72 -12.27 -30.66
CA VAL A 290 7.01 -11.82 -29.46
C VAL A 290 5.70 -11.20 -29.92
N TRP A 291 4.60 -11.56 -29.28
CA TRP A 291 3.28 -11.13 -29.72
C TRP A 291 3.06 -9.64 -29.43
N GLU A 292 2.36 -8.97 -30.33
CA GLU A 292 2.16 -7.51 -30.32
C GLU A 292 0.76 -7.12 -29.80
N MET A 293 -0.09 -8.11 -29.55
CA MET A 293 -1.47 -7.94 -29.14
C MET A 293 -1.60 -7.64 -27.64
#